data_25a063f124418f362de7d45c0c78d5a4
#
_entry.id   25a063f124418f362de7d45c0c78d5a4
#
_cell.length_a   1.000
_cell.length_b   1.000
_cell.length_c   1.000
_cell.angle_alpha   90.00
_cell.angle_beta   90.00
_cell.angle_gamma   90.00
#
_symmetry.space_group_name_H-M   'P 1'
#
loop_
_entity.id
_entity.type
_entity.pdbx_description
1 polymer ?
#
loop_
_entity_poly.entity_id
_entity_poly.type
_entity_poly.pdbx_seq_one_letter_code
_entity_poly.pdbx_strand_id
1 'polypeptide(L)'
;MSSPARFDRGHTDDLMTFLTASPSPYHAVANAAERLEKAGFRQLSETDAWDAGTGGKFVLRGGALIAWYVPEDAAAHTPFRIVGAHTDSPNLRVKPLPDTGSQGWRQIAVEIYGGTLLNTWLDRDLGLAGRLTLRDGTERLVNVDRALLRVPQLAVHLDRSVNTDGLKLDKQRHMQPIWGLGEVQEGDLISFLEEEEGLEQGSVAGWDLMVHSIEPPAYLGRDRELVAGPRMDNLLSVHAGVAALAAVSGAEKLDHIPVLAAFDHEENGSQSDTGADGPLLGNVLERSVFARGGTYEDRARAFAGTICLSSDTGHAVHPNYGERHDPTHHPRANGGPILKVNVNQRYATDGSGRAVFASACERAGVPWQTFVSNNSMPCGTTIGPITAARHGIQTVDIGVAILSMHSARELCGADDPFMLANALVAFLEG
;
A
#
# COMPACT_ATOMS: atom_id res chain seq x y z
N MET A 1 9.35 -11.76 35.33
CA MET A 1 9.43 -10.86 34.18
C MET A 1 8.02 -10.36 33.91
N SER A 2 7.75 -9.08 34.10
CA SER A 2 6.44 -8.50 33.79
C SER A 2 6.19 -8.65 32.30
N SER A 3 5.02 -9.19 31.94
CA SER A 3 4.55 -9.18 30.55
C SER A 3 4.62 -7.74 30.03
N PRO A 4 5.19 -7.48 28.84
CA PRO A 4 5.17 -6.12 28.30
C PRO A 4 3.72 -5.65 28.23
N ALA A 5 3.50 -4.37 28.53
CA ALA A 5 2.17 -3.77 28.42
C ALA A 5 1.65 -4.04 27.01
N ARG A 6 0.47 -4.65 26.90
CA ARG A 6 -0.19 -4.85 25.60
C ARG A 6 -0.56 -3.46 25.07
N PHE A 7 -0.10 -3.15 23.88
CA PHE A 7 -0.53 -1.95 23.15
C PHE A 7 -2.03 -2.02 22.82
N ASP A 8 -2.63 -0.87 22.60
CA ASP A 8 -4.04 -0.81 22.20
C ASP A 8 -4.24 -1.47 20.82
N ARG A 9 -5.03 -2.53 20.79
CA ARG A 9 -5.35 -3.27 19.57
C ARG A 9 -6.49 -2.66 18.76
N GLY A 10 -7.13 -1.63 19.25
CA GLY A 10 -8.18 -0.92 18.51
C GLY A 10 -7.69 -0.41 17.16
N HIS A 11 -6.43 0.06 17.09
CA HIS A 11 -5.80 0.43 15.82
C HIS A 11 -5.65 -0.76 14.85
N THR A 12 -5.27 -1.92 15.36
CA THR A 12 -5.12 -3.15 14.56
C THR A 12 -6.47 -3.71 14.10
N ASP A 13 -7.50 -3.63 14.94
CA ASP A 13 -8.87 -3.99 14.56
C ASP A 13 -9.39 -3.08 13.45
N ASP A 14 -9.11 -1.77 13.54
CA ASP A 14 -9.44 -0.80 12.49
C ASP A 14 -8.64 -1.04 11.20
N LEU A 15 -7.36 -1.41 11.30
CA LEU A 15 -6.57 -1.86 10.14
C LEU A 15 -7.21 -3.06 9.46
N MET A 16 -7.64 -4.08 10.19
CA MET A 16 -8.31 -5.25 9.60
C MET A 16 -9.59 -4.86 8.86
N THR A 17 -10.34 -3.90 9.40
CA THR A 17 -11.50 -3.31 8.73
C THR A 17 -11.11 -2.58 7.43
N PHE A 18 -10.06 -1.77 7.49
CA PHE A 18 -9.52 -1.06 6.32
C PHE A 18 -9.05 -2.02 5.22
N LEU A 19 -8.30 -3.09 5.58
CA LEU A 19 -7.84 -4.12 4.63
C LEU A 19 -9.03 -4.80 3.93
N THR A 20 -10.08 -5.14 4.67
CA THR A 20 -11.29 -5.76 4.13
C THR A 20 -12.00 -4.84 3.14
N ALA A 21 -12.15 -3.58 3.49
CA ALA A 21 -12.83 -2.58 2.66
C ALA A 21 -12.00 -2.09 1.47
N SER A 22 -10.71 -2.47 1.36
CA SER A 22 -9.76 -1.96 0.37
C SER A 22 -9.22 -3.07 -0.55
N PRO A 23 -10.07 -3.78 -1.34
CA PRO A 23 -9.64 -4.89 -2.19
C PRO A 23 -8.82 -4.44 -3.42
N SER A 24 -8.81 -3.15 -3.75
CA SER A 24 -8.04 -2.56 -4.85
C SER A 24 -7.45 -1.20 -4.44
N PRO A 25 -6.45 -0.65 -5.16
CA PRO A 25 -5.92 0.69 -4.87
C PRO A 25 -7.01 1.77 -4.94
N TYR A 26 -7.98 1.64 -5.83
CA TYR A 26 -9.11 2.58 -5.95
C TYR A 26 -10.01 2.59 -4.70
N HIS A 27 -10.27 1.41 -4.12
CA HIS A 27 -10.98 1.28 -2.85
C HIS A 27 -10.14 1.81 -1.68
N ALA A 28 -8.83 1.55 -1.70
CA ALA A 28 -7.92 2.02 -0.65
C ALA A 28 -7.92 3.55 -0.55
N VAL A 29 -7.81 4.25 -1.69
CA VAL A 29 -7.84 5.72 -1.68
C VAL A 29 -9.22 6.29 -1.35
N ALA A 30 -10.30 5.63 -1.77
CA ALA A 30 -11.66 6.04 -1.42
C ALA A 30 -11.90 5.94 0.11
N ASN A 31 -11.49 4.82 0.73
CA ASN A 31 -11.57 4.63 2.17
C ASN A 31 -10.65 5.58 2.95
N ALA A 32 -9.45 5.85 2.43
CA ALA A 32 -8.53 6.83 3.01
C ALA A 32 -9.13 8.25 2.94
N ALA A 33 -9.71 8.64 1.81
CA ALA A 33 -10.38 9.92 1.62
C ALA A 33 -11.56 10.10 2.58
N GLU A 34 -12.43 9.09 2.71
CA GLU A 34 -13.56 9.13 3.65
C GLU A 34 -13.09 9.35 5.10
N ARG A 35 -12.01 8.70 5.52
CA ARG A 35 -11.43 8.89 6.86
C ARG A 35 -10.87 10.30 7.04
N LEU A 36 -10.18 10.83 6.03
CA LEU A 36 -9.68 12.20 6.04
C LEU A 36 -10.79 13.25 6.05
N GLU A 37 -11.86 13.03 5.29
CA GLU A 37 -13.06 13.91 5.31
C GLU A 37 -13.70 13.95 6.69
N LYS A 38 -13.82 12.79 7.36
CA LYS A 38 -14.29 12.72 8.76
C LYS A 38 -13.37 13.46 9.74
N ALA A 39 -12.08 13.58 9.41
CA ALA A 39 -11.11 14.37 10.16
C ALA A 39 -11.06 15.85 9.74
N GLY A 40 -11.97 16.31 8.87
CA GLY A 40 -12.09 17.70 8.44
C GLY A 40 -11.22 18.10 7.25
N PHE A 41 -10.63 17.15 6.54
CA PHE A 41 -9.92 17.42 5.30
C PHE A 41 -10.91 17.61 4.15
N ARG A 42 -10.57 18.48 3.19
CA ARG A 42 -11.36 18.71 1.98
C ARG A 42 -10.63 18.23 0.73
N GLN A 43 -11.35 17.61 -0.17
CA GLN A 43 -10.82 17.27 -1.50
C GLN A 43 -10.63 18.53 -2.35
N LEU A 44 -9.51 18.60 -3.06
CA LEU A 44 -9.25 19.60 -4.08
C LEU A 44 -9.23 18.94 -5.47
N SER A 45 -9.76 19.68 -6.45
CA SER A 45 -9.57 19.31 -7.86
C SER A 45 -8.20 19.79 -8.34
N GLU A 46 -7.50 18.94 -9.09
CA GLU A 46 -6.22 19.31 -9.69
C GLU A 46 -6.39 20.32 -10.85
N THR A 47 -7.56 20.40 -11.46
CA THR A 47 -7.86 21.35 -12.53
C THR A 47 -8.21 22.75 -12.04
N ASP A 48 -8.55 22.89 -10.74
CA ASP A 48 -8.90 24.17 -10.16
C ASP A 48 -7.70 24.93 -9.64
N ALA A 49 -7.84 26.24 -9.49
CA ALA A 49 -6.89 27.06 -8.76
C ALA A 49 -6.98 26.77 -7.26
N TRP A 50 -5.84 26.61 -6.59
CA TRP A 50 -5.82 26.37 -5.14
C TRP A 50 -5.64 27.67 -4.37
N ASP A 51 -6.35 27.77 -3.24
CA ASP A 51 -6.23 28.87 -2.30
C ASP A 51 -5.09 28.65 -1.28
N ALA A 52 -4.69 29.74 -0.63
CA ALA A 52 -3.70 29.74 0.46
C ALA A 52 -4.28 29.23 1.80
N GLY A 53 -5.53 28.78 1.84
CA GLY A 53 -6.24 28.44 3.07
C GLY A 53 -5.51 27.39 3.92
N THR A 54 -5.66 27.53 5.23
CA THR A 54 -5.17 26.58 6.25
C THR A 54 -6.02 25.33 6.32
N GLY A 55 -5.61 24.37 7.15
CA GLY A 55 -6.34 23.12 7.38
C GLY A 55 -6.02 21.99 6.41
N GLY A 56 -6.78 20.91 6.55
CA GLY A 56 -6.57 19.67 5.83
C GLY A 56 -7.08 19.70 4.38
N LYS A 57 -6.28 19.18 3.47
CA LYS A 57 -6.59 19.09 2.04
C LYS A 57 -6.08 17.76 1.49
N PHE A 58 -6.72 17.27 0.43
CA PHE A 58 -6.19 16.12 -0.32
C PHE A 58 -6.59 16.18 -1.79
N VAL A 59 -5.85 15.45 -2.62
CA VAL A 59 -6.16 15.17 -4.02
C VAL A 59 -6.16 13.66 -4.25
N LEU A 60 -7.01 13.21 -5.17
CA LEU A 60 -7.07 11.84 -5.66
C LEU A 60 -6.72 11.81 -7.14
N ARG A 61 -5.91 10.83 -7.55
CA ARG A 61 -5.66 10.52 -8.96
C ARG A 61 -5.55 9.01 -9.13
N GLY A 62 -6.50 8.38 -9.79
CA GLY A 62 -6.52 6.93 -9.93
C GLY A 62 -6.48 6.22 -8.58
N GLY A 63 -5.48 5.36 -8.37
CA GLY A 63 -5.20 4.69 -7.10
C GLY A 63 -4.26 5.45 -6.15
N ALA A 64 -3.93 6.72 -6.43
CA ALA A 64 -3.05 7.51 -5.58
C ALA A 64 -3.80 8.60 -4.80
N LEU A 65 -3.30 8.92 -3.60
CA LEU A 65 -3.80 9.99 -2.73
C LEU A 65 -2.61 10.78 -2.19
N ILE A 66 -2.67 12.12 -2.32
CA ILE A 66 -1.76 13.02 -1.59
C ILE A 66 -2.61 13.91 -0.68
N ALA A 67 -2.37 13.84 0.63
CA ALA A 67 -3.07 14.63 1.63
C ALA A 67 -2.09 15.45 2.47
N TRP A 68 -2.46 16.68 2.84
CA TRP A 68 -1.60 17.55 3.65
C TRP A 68 -2.44 18.47 4.56
N TYR A 69 -1.83 18.88 5.65
CA TYR A 69 -2.41 19.84 6.57
C TYR A 69 -1.58 21.11 6.63
N VAL A 70 -2.18 22.26 6.33
CA VAL A 70 -1.50 23.57 6.33
C VAL A 70 -1.79 24.25 7.68
N PRO A 71 -0.77 24.41 8.57
CA PRO A 71 -0.89 25.15 9.81
C PRO A 71 -1.21 26.64 9.59
N GLU A 72 -1.82 27.32 10.58
CA GLU A 72 -2.20 28.72 10.49
C GLU A 72 -1.01 29.65 10.20
N ASP A 73 0.13 29.38 10.83
CA ASP A 73 1.36 30.19 10.72
C ASP A 73 2.31 29.72 9.59
N ALA A 74 1.86 28.82 8.70
CA ALA A 74 2.72 28.29 7.65
C ALA A 74 3.12 29.33 6.61
N ALA A 75 4.39 29.74 6.62
CA ALA A 75 4.99 30.57 5.58
C ALA A 75 5.10 29.83 4.24
N ALA A 76 5.28 30.55 3.15
CA ALA A 76 5.44 29.95 1.83
C ALA A 76 6.60 28.94 1.75
N HIS A 77 7.70 29.20 2.45
CA HIS A 77 8.88 28.33 2.50
C HIS A 77 8.88 27.32 3.66
N THR A 78 7.76 27.18 4.39
CA THR A 78 7.63 26.15 5.45
C THR A 78 7.89 24.76 4.82
N PRO A 79 8.80 23.96 5.40
CA PRO A 79 9.13 22.63 4.88
C PRO A 79 8.00 21.63 5.12
N PHE A 80 8.12 20.46 4.53
CA PHE A 80 7.16 19.37 4.66
C PHE A 80 7.74 18.23 5.52
N ARG A 81 6.86 17.53 6.22
CA ARG A 81 7.12 16.21 6.79
C ARG A 81 6.22 15.21 6.08
N ILE A 82 6.83 14.32 5.30
CA ILE A 82 6.10 13.43 4.40
C ILE A 82 6.14 12.00 4.94
N VAL A 83 5.00 11.36 5.02
CA VAL A 83 4.86 9.91 5.10
C VAL A 83 4.53 9.42 3.69
N GLY A 84 5.45 8.67 3.09
CA GLY A 84 5.25 8.03 1.79
C GLY A 84 4.83 6.57 1.98
N ALA A 85 3.85 6.11 1.22
CA ALA A 85 3.36 4.72 1.19
C ALA A 85 2.83 4.38 -0.20
N HIS A 86 2.37 3.14 -0.44
CA HIS A 86 1.67 2.77 -1.67
C HIS A 86 0.37 2.01 -1.41
N THR A 87 -0.54 2.06 -2.37
CA THR A 87 -1.91 1.54 -2.28
C THR A 87 -2.12 0.26 -3.03
N ASP A 88 -1.27 -0.01 -4.03
CA ASP A 88 -1.30 -1.21 -4.85
C ASP A 88 -0.64 -2.40 -4.11
N SER A 89 -0.91 -3.59 -4.60
CA SER A 89 -0.37 -4.86 -4.08
C SER A 89 -0.34 -5.88 -5.19
N PRO A 90 0.54 -6.90 -5.14
CA PRO A 90 0.60 -7.93 -6.17
C PRO A 90 -0.73 -8.68 -6.31
N ASN A 91 -1.18 -8.87 -7.54
CA ASN A 91 -2.47 -9.49 -7.82
C ASN A 91 -2.53 -10.10 -9.24
N LEU A 92 -3.73 -10.59 -9.62
CA LEU A 92 -4.06 -11.04 -10.96
C LEU A 92 -5.00 -10.00 -11.60
N ARG A 93 -4.51 -9.23 -12.58
CA ARG A 93 -5.30 -8.21 -13.29
C ARG A 93 -6.06 -8.80 -14.47
N VAL A 94 -7.30 -8.44 -14.60
CA VAL A 94 -8.17 -8.87 -15.72
C VAL A 94 -7.71 -8.21 -17.02
N LYS A 95 -7.54 -9.03 -18.06
CA LYS A 95 -7.11 -8.56 -19.40
C LYS A 95 -8.25 -7.85 -20.16
N PRO A 96 -7.90 -7.05 -21.19
CA PRO A 96 -8.91 -6.37 -22.04
C PRO A 96 -9.87 -7.31 -22.77
N LEU A 97 -9.48 -8.54 -23.06
CA LEU A 97 -10.33 -9.62 -23.54
C LEU A 97 -10.39 -10.69 -22.46
N PRO A 98 -11.33 -10.57 -21.48
CA PRO A 98 -11.31 -11.37 -20.28
C PRO A 98 -11.86 -12.77 -20.45
N ASP A 99 -12.82 -12.95 -21.37
CA ASP A 99 -13.57 -14.19 -21.50
C ASP A 99 -12.74 -15.25 -22.23
N THR A 100 -12.42 -16.32 -21.52
CA THR A 100 -11.64 -17.46 -22.04
C THR A 100 -12.12 -18.76 -21.41
N GLY A 101 -11.63 -19.87 -21.89
CA GLY A 101 -11.97 -21.16 -21.32
C GLY A 101 -11.31 -22.34 -22.04
N SER A 102 -11.37 -23.48 -21.40
CA SER A 102 -10.85 -24.74 -21.92
C SER A 102 -11.58 -25.93 -21.29
N GLN A 103 -11.75 -27.00 -22.04
CA GLN A 103 -12.31 -28.29 -21.56
C GLN A 103 -13.68 -28.16 -20.88
N GLY A 104 -14.53 -27.23 -21.33
CA GLY A 104 -15.85 -26.99 -20.76
C GLY A 104 -15.84 -26.15 -19.47
N TRP A 105 -14.71 -25.54 -19.11
CA TRP A 105 -14.58 -24.58 -18.03
C TRP A 105 -14.56 -23.17 -18.58
N ARG A 106 -15.35 -22.27 -18.00
CA ARG A 106 -15.23 -20.82 -18.23
C ARG A 106 -14.14 -20.28 -17.33
N GLN A 107 -13.23 -19.50 -17.90
CA GLN A 107 -12.07 -18.90 -17.23
C GLN A 107 -12.01 -17.41 -17.50
N ILE A 108 -11.29 -16.70 -16.66
CA ILE A 108 -10.97 -15.28 -16.87
C ILE A 108 -9.50 -15.15 -17.25
N ALA A 109 -9.22 -14.46 -18.34
CA ALA A 109 -7.87 -14.15 -18.75
C ALA A 109 -7.27 -13.06 -17.84
N VAL A 110 -6.14 -13.37 -17.21
CA VAL A 110 -5.46 -12.46 -16.29
C VAL A 110 -4.01 -12.22 -16.67
N GLU A 111 -3.48 -11.10 -16.22
CA GLU A 111 -2.08 -10.72 -16.24
C GLU A 111 -1.54 -10.65 -14.81
N ILE A 112 -0.30 -11.11 -14.62
CA ILE A 112 0.33 -11.07 -13.30
C ILE A 112 0.84 -9.66 -13.02
N TYR A 113 0.35 -9.05 -11.96
CA TYR A 113 0.76 -7.72 -11.51
C TYR A 113 1.72 -7.82 -10.33
N GLY A 114 2.89 -7.19 -10.46
CA GLY A 114 3.92 -7.15 -9.43
C GLY A 114 4.67 -8.46 -9.21
N GLY A 115 5.33 -8.55 -8.08
CA GLY A 115 6.15 -9.70 -7.67
C GLY A 115 5.37 -10.83 -6.98
N THR A 116 4.22 -11.23 -7.51
CA THR A 116 3.24 -12.15 -6.91
C THR A 116 3.84 -13.52 -6.55
N LEU A 117 3.63 -14.00 -5.32
CA LEU A 117 3.84 -15.39 -4.92
C LEU A 117 2.73 -16.28 -5.47
N LEU A 118 2.87 -16.76 -6.70
CA LEU A 118 1.82 -17.43 -7.48
C LEU A 118 1.18 -18.63 -6.76
N ASN A 119 1.97 -19.45 -6.06
CA ASN A 119 1.50 -20.63 -5.35
C ASN A 119 0.49 -20.31 -4.24
N THR A 120 0.50 -19.11 -3.71
CA THR A 120 -0.40 -18.69 -2.63
C THR A 120 -1.80 -18.34 -3.10
N TRP A 121 -1.99 -18.20 -4.41
CA TRP A 121 -3.28 -17.93 -5.06
C TRP A 121 -4.03 -19.20 -5.44
N LEU A 122 -3.33 -20.34 -5.43
CA LEU A 122 -3.94 -21.62 -5.76
C LEU A 122 -4.90 -22.07 -4.65
N ASP A 123 -6.00 -22.70 -5.07
CA ASP A 123 -7.02 -23.31 -4.21
C ASP A 123 -7.68 -22.38 -3.20
N ARG A 124 -7.60 -21.07 -3.41
CA ARG A 124 -8.33 -20.07 -2.61
C ARG A 124 -9.62 -19.67 -3.29
N ASP A 125 -10.59 -19.33 -2.48
CA ASP A 125 -11.80 -18.65 -2.94
C ASP A 125 -11.49 -17.18 -3.14
N LEU A 126 -11.77 -16.70 -4.34
CA LEU A 126 -11.37 -15.37 -4.81
C LEU A 126 -12.57 -14.56 -5.26
N GLY A 127 -12.51 -13.27 -5.01
CA GLY A 127 -13.42 -12.25 -5.50
C GLY A 127 -12.80 -11.42 -6.62
N LEU A 128 -13.55 -10.43 -7.05
CA LEU A 128 -13.14 -9.50 -8.12
C LEU A 128 -13.47 -8.07 -7.69
N ALA A 129 -12.50 -7.16 -7.78
CA ALA A 129 -12.70 -5.77 -7.41
C ALA A 129 -11.92 -4.82 -8.32
N GLY A 130 -12.30 -3.55 -8.31
CA GLY A 130 -11.64 -2.51 -9.08
C GLY A 130 -12.56 -1.37 -9.43
N ARG A 131 -12.42 -0.84 -10.64
CA ARG A 131 -13.33 0.18 -11.17
C ARG A 131 -13.78 -0.15 -12.59
N LEU A 132 -14.98 0.29 -12.90
CA LEU A 132 -15.57 0.31 -14.23
C LEU A 132 -15.63 1.76 -14.70
N THR A 133 -15.27 2.02 -15.96
CA THR A 133 -15.47 3.31 -16.61
C THR A 133 -16.65 3.19 -17.56
N LEU A 134 -17.68 4.00 -17.34
CA LEU A 134 -18.88 3.99 -18.16
C LEU A 134 -18.70 4.84 -19.43
N ARG A 135 -19.60 4.66 -20.43
CA ARG A 135 -19.56 5.39 -21.70
C ARG A 135 -19.73 6.90 -21.56
N ASP A 136 -20.34 7.36 -20.48
CA ASP A 136 -20.46 8.79 -20.14
C ASP A 136 -19.23 9.39 -19.45
N GLY A 137 -18.19 8.56 -19.23
CA GLY A 137 -16.95 8.93 -18.54
C GLY A 137 -17.02 8.84 -17.03
N THR A 138 -18.14 8.45 -16.43
CA THR A 138 -18.21 8.23 -14.99
C THR A 138 -17.52 6.94 -14.59
N GLU A 139 -16.96 6.93 -13.37
CA GLU A 139 -16.31 5.75 -12.79
C GLU A 139 -17.18 5.14 -11.68
N ARG A 140 -17.17 3.82 -11.59
CA ARG A 140 -17.84 3.04 -10.55
C ARG A 140 -16.87 2.05 -9.92
N LEU A 141 -16.71 2.10 -8.61
CA LEU A 141 -16.03 1.04 -7.87
C LEU A 141 -16.92 -0.19 -7.84
N VAL A 142 -16.31 -1.35 -8.04
CA VAL A 142 -17.00 -2.65 -7.99
C VAL A 142 -16.22 -3.60 -7.07
N ASN A 143 -16.95 -4.34 -6.24
CA ASN A 143 -16.39 -5.34 -5.35
C ASN A 143 -17.33 -6.56 -5.22
N VAL A 144 -17.02 -7.61 -5.94
CA VAL A 144 -17.69 -8.91 -5.81
C VAL A 144 -16.97 -9.69 -4.71
N ASP A 145 -17.32 -9.41 -3.45
CA ASP A 145 -16.70 -9.99 -2.24
C ASP A 145 -17.38 -11.33 -1.84
N ARG A 146 -17.36 -12.28 -2.76
CA ARG A 146 -17.84 -13.66 -2.56
C ARG A 146 -17.00 -14.64 -3.37
N ALA A 147 -17.08 -15.93 -3.06
CA ALA A 147 -16.41 -17.00 -3.81
C ALA A 147 -16.91 -17.03 -5.27
N LEU A 148 -16.29 -16.25 -6.11
CA LEU A 148 -16.59 -16.14 -7.56
C LEU A 148 -15.58 -16.91 -8.41
N LEU A 149 -14.30 -16.84 -8.06
CA LEU A 149 -13.17 -17.30 -8.85
C LEU A 149 -12.31 -18.30 -8.06
N ARG A 150 -11.61 -19.17 -8.79
CA ARG A 150 -10.60 -20.05 -8.21
C ARG A 150 -9.52 -20.41 -9.21
N VAL A 151 -8.26 -20.39 -8.81
CA VAL A 151 -7.15 -20.97 -9.57
C VAL A 151 -6.88 -22.37 -9.02
N PRO A 152 -7.33 -23.45 -9.68
CA PRO A 152 -7.18 -24.79 -9.15
C PRO A 152 -5.74 -25.31 -9.34
N GLN A 153 -5.18 -25.92 -8.30
CA GLN A 153 -3.91 -26.63 -8.40
C GLN A 153 -4.12 -28.00 -9.04
N LEU A 154 -3.11 -28.46 -9.80
CA LEU A 154 -3.10 -29.80 -10.35
C LEU A 154 -2.98 -30.82 -9.21
N ALA A 155 -3.80 -31.87 -9.24
CA ALA A 155 -3.78 -32.90 -8.22
C ALA A 155 -2.43 -33.64 -8.17
N VAL A 156 -1.96 -33.99 -7.00
CA VAL A 156 -0.67 -34.68 -6.77
C VAL A 156 -0.52 -35.97 -7.60
N HIS A 157 -1.63 -36.64 -7.94
CA HIS A 157 -1.62 -37.85 -8.77
C HIS A 157 -1.24 -37.59 -10.22
N LEU A 158 -1.40 -36.33 -10.69
CA LEU A 158 -1.06 -35.88 -12.04
C LEU A 158 0.29 -35.15 -12.09
N ASP A 159 0.84 -34.75 -10.91
CA ASP A 159 2.17 -34.17 -10.75
C ASP A 159 2.83 -34.75 -9.49
N ARG A 160 3.37 -35.97 -9.61
CA ARG A 160 3.97 -36.69 -8.47
C ARG A 160 5.28 -36.10 -7.98
N SER A 161 5.93 -35.29 -8.81
CA SER A 161 7.23 -34.68 -8.47
C SER A 161 7.09 -33.34 -7.72
N VAL A 162 5.90 -32.80 -7.57
CA VAL A 162 5.66 -31.49 -6.97
C VAL A 162 6.33 -31.31 -5.59
N ASN A 163 6.34 -32.36 -4.76
CA ASN A 163 6.93 -32.32 -3.42
C ASN A 163 8.45 -32.53 -3.39
N THR A 164 9.06 -32.96 -4.49
CA THR A 164 10.51 -33.20 -4.59
C THR A 164 11.20 -32.15 -5.44
N ASP A 165 10.61 -31.77 -6.56
CA ASP A 165 11.19 -30.84 -7.53
C ASP A 165 10.67 -29.41 -7.35
N GLY A 166 9.65 -29.24 -6.50
CA GLY A 166 8.96 -27.97 -6.25
C GLY A 166 7.92 -27.66 -7.32
N LEU A 167 6.95 -26.82 -6.93
CA LEU A 167 5.89 -26.33 -7.80
C LEU A 167 6.44 -25.34 -8.84
N LYS A 168 6.24 -25.61 -10.15
CA LYS A 168 6.64 -24.75 -11.25
C LYS A 168 5.42 -24.27 -12.02
N LEU A 169 5.07 -23.00 -11.82
CA LEU A 169 3.90 -22.38 -12.45
C LEU A 169 4.31 -21.57 -13.68
N ASP A 170 3.64 -21.83 -14.79
CA ASP A 170 3.70 -20.98 -15.96
C ASP A 170 2.64 -19.85 -15.80
N LYS A 171 3.11 -18.60 -15.80
CA LYS A 171 2.27 -17.42 -15.58
C LYS A 171 1.12 -17.30 -16.58
N GLN A 172 1.35 -17.71 -17.84
CA GLN A 172 0.37 -17.59 -18.90
C GLN A 172 -0.68 -18.70 -18.88
N ARG A 173 -0.28 -19.94 -18.54
CA ARG A 173 -1.14 -21.12 -18.70
C ARG A 173 -1.77 -21.61 -17.41
N HIS A 174 -1.12 -21.40 -16.25
CA HIS A 174 -1.54 -22.03 -15.01
C HIS A 174 -2.27 -21.09 -14.03
N MET A 175 -2.34 -19.80 -14.35
CA MET A 175 -2.87 -18.79 -13.42
C MET A 175 -4.23 -18.22 -13.80
N GLN A 176 -4.89 -18.78 -14.82
CA GLN A 176 -6.21 -18.30 -15.24
C GLN A 176 -7.29 -18.89 -14.33
N PRO A 177 -8.01 -18.05 -13.55
CA PRO A 177 -9.03 -18.56 -12.63
C PRO A 177 -10.25 -19.08 -13.41
N ILE A 178 -10.83 -20.17 -12.90
CA ILE A 178 -12.15 -20.66 -13.32
C ILE A 178 -13.24 -19.86 -12.61
N TRP A 179 -14.38 -19.64 -13.30
CA TRP A 179 -15.56 -19.00 -12.72
C TRP A 179 -16.89 -19.65 -13.10
N GLY A 180 -16.85 -20.74 -13.87
CA GLY A 180 -18.05 -21.47 -14.24
C GLY A 180 -17.80 -22.63 -15.19
N LEU A 181 -18.90 -23.25 -15.62
CA LEU A 181 -18.94 -24.35 -16.58
C LEU A 181 -19.70 -23.92 -17.84
N GLY A 182 -19.37 -24.54 -18.97
CA GLY A 182 -20.04 -24.34 -20.23
C GLY A 182 -19.18 -23.61 -21.28
N GLU A 183 -19.83 -23.19 -22.34
CA GLU A 183 -19.20 -22.48 -23.46
C GLU A 183 -18.88 -21.05 -23.08
N VAL A 184 -17.74 -20.54 -23.57
CA VAL A 184 -17.33 -19.15 -23.41
C VAL A 184 -18.15 -18.26 -24.36
N GLN A 185 -18.63 -17.16 -23.82
CA GLN A 185 -19.29 -16.11 -24.58
C GLN A 185 -18.54 -14.80 -24.41
N GLU A 186 -18.30 -14.09 -25.49
CA GLU A 186 -17.67 -12.76 -25.44
C GLU A 186 -18.60 -11.76 -24.73
N GLY A 187 -18.06 -11.02 -23.80
CA GLY A 187 -18.79 -10.04 -22.98
C GLY A 187 -19.43 -10.62 -21.70
N ASP A 188 -19.28 -11.92 -21.44
CA ASP A 188 -19.89 -12.61 -20.29
C ASP A 188 -19.50 -11.95 -18.95
N LEU A 189 -18.21 -11.70 -18.74
CA LEU A 189 -17.74 -11.09 -17.49
C LEU A 189 -18.30 -9.68 -17.29
N ILE A 190 -18.29 -8.87 -18.33
CA ILE A 190 -18.72 -7.46 -18.21
C ILE A 190 -20.23 -7.39 -18.04
N SER A 191 -21.00 -8.19 -18.79
CA SER A 191 -22.45 -8.29 -18.61
C SER A 191 -22.83 -8.74 -17.20
N PHE A 192 -22.09 -9.70 -16.64
CA PHE A 192 -22.26 -10.13 -15.25
C PHE A 192 -22.00 -8.97 -14.25
N LEU A 193 -20.93 -8.19 -14.45
CA LEU A 193 -20.63 -7.05 -13.57
C LEU A 193 -21.66 -5.91 -13.71
N GLU A 194 -22.17 -5.66 -14.93
CA GLU A 194 -23.26 -4.70 -15.15
C GLU A 194 -24.54 -5.12 -14.41
N GLU A 195 -24.85 -6.42 -14.39
CA GLU A 195 -25.98 -6.96 -13.63
C GLU A 195 -25.78 -6.85 -12.12
N GLU A 196 -24.60 -7.24 -11.59
CA GLU A 196 -24.27 -7.15 -10.15
C GLU A 196 -24.34 -5.70 -9.63
N GLU A 197 -23.92 -4.71 -10.44
CA GLU A 197 -23.92 -3.30 -10.08
C GLU A 197 -25.22 -2.56 -10.45
N GLY A 198 -26.20 -3.26 -11.05
CA GLY A 198 -27.46 -2.66 -11.50
C GLY A 198 -27.28 -1.61 -12.60
N LEU A 199 -26.26 -1.78 -13.43
CA LEU A 199 -25.96 -0.90 -14.57
C LEU A 199 -26.75 -1.33 -15.82
N GLU A 200 -26.92 -0.39 -16.76
CA GLU A 200 -27.47 -0.71 -18.08
C GLU A 200 -26.51 -1.61 -18.86
N GLN A 201 -27.01 -2.67 -19.47
CA GLN A 201 -26.21 -3.58 -20.29
C GLN A 201 -25.54 -2.85 -21.46
N GLY A 202 -24.21 -3.04 -21.57
CA GLY A 202 -23.38 -2.37 -22.58
C GLY A 202 -22.98 -0.93 -22.21
N SER A 203 -23.22 -0.50 -20.96
CA SER A 203 -22.82 0.83 -20.47
C SER A 203 -21.34 0.92 -20.14
N VAL A 204 -20.68 -0.20 -19.82
CA VAL A 204 -19.24 -0.23 -19.49
C VAL A 204 -18.41 -0.06 -20.76
N ALA A 205 -17.47 0.90 -20.73
CA ALA A 205 -16.53 1.21 -21.81
C ALA A 205 -15.09 0.75 -21.50
N GLY A 206 -14.73 0.61 -20.24
CA GLY A 206 -13.41 0.18 -19.80
C GLY A 206 -13.41 -0.29 -18.34
N TRP A 207 -12.33 -0.93 -17.95
CA TRP A 207 -12.19 -1.44 -16.58
C TRP A 207 -10.73 -1.56 -16.14
N ASP A 208 -10.54 -1.44 -14.83
CA ASP A 208 -9.32 -1.80 -14.11
C ASP A 208 -9.72 -2.78 -12.99
N LEU A 209 -9.74 -4.05 -13.31
CA LEU A 209 -10.22 -5.10 -12.43
C LEU A 209 -9.08 -6.01 -11.98
N MET A 210 -9.14 -6.44 -10.73
CA MET A 210 -8.18 -7.35 -10.12
C MET A 210 -8.85 -8.39 -9.25
N VAL A 211 -8.25 -9.57 -9.25
CA VAL A 211 -8.67 -10.67 -8.40
C VAL A 211 -8.13 -10.43 -6.99
N HIS A 212 -8.92 -10.72 -5.96
CA HIS A 212 -8.50 -10.62 -4.56
C HIS A 212 -8.95 -11.83 -3.75
N SER A 213 -8.25 -12.12 -2.64
CA SER A 213 -8.68 -13.12 -1.67
C SER A 213 -9.84 -12.57 -0.85
N ILE A 214 -10.91 -13.35 -0.70
CA ILE A 214 -12.07 -13.04 0.16
C ILE A 214 -11.88 -13.49 1.60
N GLU A 215 -10.76 -14.14 1.92
CA GLU A 215 -10.45 -14.56 3.27
C GLU A 215 -10.18 -13.36 4.17
N PRO A 216 -11.02 -13.10 5.20
CA PRO A 216 -10.89 -11.89 6.00
C PRO A 216 -9.61 -11.90 6.83
N PRO A 217 -9.05 -10.73 7.15
CA PRO A 217 -7.97 -10.62 8.13
C PRO A 217 -8.39 -11.22 9.47
N ALA A 218 -7.44 -11.83 10.17
CA ALA A 218 -7.72 -12.46 11.45
C ALA A 218 -6.49 -12.47 12.37
N TYR A 219 -6.75 -12.40 13.68
CA TYR A 219 -5.73 -12.71 14.65
C TYR A 219 -5.44 -14.21 14.66
N LEU A 220 -4.15 -14.55 14.82
CA LEU A 220 -3.72 -15.93 15.01
C LEU A 220 -2.60 -16.03 16.05
N GLY A 221 -2.21 -17.26 16.34
CA GLY A 221 -1.28 -17.57 17.43
C GLY A 221 -2.04 -17.94 18.69
N ARG A 222 -1.34 -18.61 19.62
CA ARG A 222 -1.91 -19.07 20.89
C ARG A 222 -2.55 -17.94 21.68
N ASP A 223 -1.87 -16.78 21.70
CA ASP A 223 -2.26 -15.61 22.50
C ASP A 223 -2.75 -14.45 21.62
N ARG A 224 -3.10 -14.76 20.35
CA ARG A 224 -3.56 -13.78 19.35
C ARG A 224 -2.53 -12.64 19.13
N GLU A 225 -1.26 -13.00 19.14
CA GLU A 225 -0.14 -12.06 19.02
C GLU A 225 0.26 -11.72 17.56
N LEU A 226 -0.40 -12.37 16.60
CA LEU A 226 -0.16 -12.18 15.17
C LEU A 226 -1.44 -11.79 14.44
N VAL A 227 -1.31 -11.12 13.30
CA VAL A 227 -2.40 -10.83 12.36
C VAL A 227 -2.01 -11.36 10.98
N ALA A 228 -2.92 -12.15 10.38
CA ALA A 228 -2.83 -12.53 8.98
C ALA A 228 -3.89 -11.82 8.16
N GLY A 229 -3.52 -11.27 7.02
CA GLY A 229 -4.44 -10.58 6.12
C GLY A 229 -3.83 -10.34 4.74
N PRO A 230 -4.64 -10.01 3.75
CA PRO A 230 -4.17 -9.67 2.41
C PRO A 230 -3.66 -8.21 2.38
N ARG A 231 -2.75 -7.90 1.45
CA ARG A 231 -2.35 -6.52 1.10
C ARG A 231 -1.83 -5.68 2.28
N MET A 232 -1.23 -6.32 3.31
CA MET A 232 -0.54 -5.58 4.37
C MET A 232 0.62 -4.77 3.79
N ASP A 233 1.27 -5.31 2.79
CA ASP A 233 2.10 -4.64 1.83
C ASP A 233 1.20 -3.99 0.76
N ASN A 234 0.97 -2.67 0.82
CA ASN A 234 1.47 -1.73 1.83
C ASN A 234 0.31 -0.93 2.49
N LEU A 235 -0.91 -1.49 2.47
CA LEU A 235 -2.08 -0.85 3.09
C LEU A 235 -1.92 -0.63 4.60
N LEU A 236 -1.03 -1.37 5.26
CA LEU A 236 -0.68 -1.15 6.65
C LEU A 236 -0.06 0.25 6.85
N SER A 237 0.86 0.64 5.97
CA SER A 237 1.48 1.97 6.03
C SER A 237 0.53 3.07 5.58
N VAL A 238 -0.34 2.83 4.60
CA VAL A 238 -1.39 3.79 4.20
C VAL A 238 -2.32 4.06 5.36
N HIS A 239 -2.83 3.01 6.02
CA HIS A 239 -3.71 3.13 7.19
C HIS A 239 -3.04 3.90 8.34
N ALA A 240 -1.80 3.55 8.68
CA ALA A 240 -1.03 4.24 9.72
C ALA A 240 -0.79 5.72 9.37
N GLY A 241 -0.49 6.02 8.10
CA GLY A 241 -0.29 7.38 7.60
C GLY A 241 -1.57 8.23 7.66
N VAL A 242 -2.72 7.66 7.29
CA VAL A 242 -4.04 8.33 7.41
C VAL A 242 -4.34 8.65 8.88
N ALA A 243 -4.17 7.67 9.77
CA ALA A 243 -4.39 7.85 11.20
C ALA A 243 -3.46 8.91 11.80
N ALA A 244 -2.17 8.88 11.43
CA ALA A 244 -1.19 9.84 11.91
C ALA A 244 -1.49 11.26 11.42
N LEU A 245 -1.79 11.43 10.13
CA LEU A 245 -2.11 12.74 9.57
C LEU A 245 -3.38 13.33 10.20
N ALA A 246 -4.42 12.50 10.39
CA ALA A 246 -5.64 12.91 11.08
C ALA A 246 -5.37 13.33 12.54
N ALA A 247 -4.52 12.59 13.25
CA ALA A 247 -4.18 12.89 14.65
C ALA A 247 -3.49 14.26 14.83
N VAL A 248 -2.58 14.61 13.89
CA VAL A 248 -1.81 15.87 13.98
C VAL A 248 -2.56 17.09 13.40
N SER A 249 -3.68 16.89 12.72
CA SER A 249 -4.45 17.97 12.08
C SER A 249 -5.07 18.97 13.04
N GLY A 250 -5.06 18.71 14.34
CA GLY A 250 -5.51 19.62 15.39
C GLY A 250 -4.40 20.15 16.29
N ALA A 251 -3.12 19.93 15.94
CA ALA A 251 -1.99 20.37 16.75
C ALA A 251 -1.93 21.92 16.80
N GLU A 252 -1.68 22.47 18.01
CA GLU A 252 -1.65 23.93 18.22
C GLU A 252 -0.52 24.62 17.45
N LYS A 253 0.59 23.94 17.21
CA LYS A 253 1.75 24.50 16.52
C LYS A 253 2.55 23.41 15.80
N LEU A 254 2.84 23.65 14.51
CA LEU A 254 3.70 22.81 13.68
C LEU A 254 4.68 23.71 12.92
N ASP A 255 5.97 23.34 12.92
CA ASP A 255 7.05 24.04 12.19
C ASP A 255 7.10 23.65 10.71
N HIS A 256 6.27 22.73 10.28
CA HIS A 256 6.27 22.10 8.96
C HIS A 256 4.83 21.74 8.56
N ILE A 257 4.66 21.36 7.31
CA ILE A 257 3.40 20.89 6.75
C ILE A 257 3.41 19.36 6.74
N PRO A 258 2.57 18.68 7.56
CA PRO A 258 2.40 17.23 7.50
C PRO A 258 1.78 16.82 6.17
N VAL A 259 2.31 15.73 5.57
CA VAL A 259 1.87 15.17 4.28
C VAL A 259 1.78 13.66 4.36
N LEU A 260 0.74 13.08 3.79
CA LEU A 260 0.66 11.67 3.42
C LEU A 260 0.71 11.59 1.89
N ALA A 261 1.63 10.81 1.34
CA ALA A 261 1.73 10.50 -0.07
C ALA A 261 1.56 8.99 -0.26
N ALA A 262 0.37 8.54 -0.64
CA ALA A 262 0.07 7.16 -0.96
C ALA A 262 0.01 7.00 -2.48
N PHE A 263 1.01 6.34 -3.06
CA PHE A 263 1.19 6.16 -4.50
C PHE A 263 0.52 4.88 -4.99
N ASP A 264 0.20 4.83 -6.29
CA ASP A 264 -0.15 3.62 -7.01
C ASP A 264 1.08 3.10 -7.79
N HIS A 265 1.03 1.85 -8.25
CA HIS A 265 2.03 1.26 -9.15
C HIS A 265 3.46 1.11 -8.56
N GLU A 266 3.62 1.04 -7.23
CA GLU A 266 4.92 0.73 -6.63
C GLU A 266 5.40 -0.64 -7.08
N GLU A 267 4.53 -1.63 -7.06
CA GLU A 267 4.79 -3.06 -7.29
C GLU A 267 5.26 -3.39 -8.72
N ASN A 268 5.15 -2.45 -9.63
CA ASN A 268 5.65 -2.59 -11.00
C ASN A 268 6.68 -1.51 -11.40
N GLY A 269 7.21 -0.76 -10.41
CA GLY A 269 8.35 0.16 -10.59
C GLY A 269 8.00 1.64 -10.59
N SER A 270 6.81 2.05 -10.18
CA SER A 270 6.40 3.45 -9.94
C SER A 270 6.39 4.39 -11.17
N GLN A 271 6.58 3.87 -12.39
CA GLN A 271 6.71 4.67 -13.61
C GLN A 271 5.33 4.94 -14.24
N SER A 272 4.53 5.76 -13.55
CA SER A 272 3.22 6.21 -14.03
C SER A 272 2.92 7.61 -13.49
N ASP A 273 1.82 8.20 -13.94
CA ASP A 273 1.36 9.52 -13.47
C ASP A 273 0.84 9.50 -12.02
N THR A 274 0.58 8.31 -11.47
CA THR A 274 0.14 8.06 -10.08
C THR A 274 1.22 7.42 -9.22
N GLY A 275 2.30 6.94 -9.82
CA GLY A 275 3.45 6.35 -9.13
C GLY A 275 4.42 7.39 -8.57
N ALA A 276 5.32 6.95 -7.70
CA ALA A 276 6.31 7.82 -7.05
C ALA A 276 7.31 8.46 -8.04
N ASP A 277 7.56 7.82 -9.19
CA ASP A 277 8.38 8.40 -10.28
C ASP A 277 7.58 9.41 -11.13
N GLY A 278 6.27 9.51 -10.93
CA GLY A 278 5.39 10.48 -11.54
C GLY A 278 5.52 11.89 -10.94
N PRO A 279 4.87 12.89 -11.55
CA PRO A 279 4.96 14.28 -11.10
C PRO A 279 4.01 14.63 -9.95
N LEU A 280 3.12 13.71 -9.52
CA LEU A 280 1.99 14.04 -8.66
C LEU A 280 2.43 14.69 -7.33
N LEU A 281 3.34 14.06 -6.58
CA LEU A 281 3.83 14.61 -5.31
C LEU A 281 4.47 15.99 -5.51
N GLY A 282 5.40 16.10 -6.48
CA GLY A 282 6.08 17.37 -6.76
C GLY A 282 5.10 18.48 -7.09
N ASN A 283 4.10 18.21 -7.94
CA ASN A 283 3.07 19.18 -8.31
C ASN A 283 2.25 19.64 -7.09
N VAL A 284 1.87 18.72 -6.20
CA VAL A 284 1.11 19.07 -4.98
C VAL A 284 1.93 19.95 -4.05
N LEU A 285 3.19 19.58 -3.78
CA LEU A 285 4.08 20.37 -2.91
C LEU A 285 4.35 21.75 -3.49
N GLU A 286 4.66 21.85 -4.78
CA GLU A 286 4.90 23.12 -5.47
C GLU A 286 3.67 24.02 -5.47
N ARG A 287 2.49 23.48 -5.82
CA ARG A 287 1.23 24.22 -5.79
C ARG A 287 0.88 24.70 -4.39
N SER A 288 1.16 23.88 -3.36
CA SER A 288 0.99 24.29 -1.97
C SER A 288 1.87 25.47 -1.58
N VAL A 289 3.13 25.54 -2.06
CA VAL A 289 4.02 26.70 -1.88
C VAL A 289 3.50 27.94 -2.62
N PHE A 290 3.17 27.80 -3.89
CA PHE A 290 2.74 28.92 -4.73
C PHE A 290 1.37 29.47 -4.32
N ALA A 291 0.45 28.63 -3.88
CA ALA A 291 -0.84 29.06 -3.35
C ALA A 291 -0.70 29.99 -2.12
N ARG A 292 0.37 29.79 -1.31
CA ARG A 292 0.72 30.69 -0.19
C ARG A 292 1.55 31.91 -0.60
N GLY A 293 1.58 32.26 -1.90
CA GLY A 293 2.32 33.40 -2.42
C GLY A 293 3.83 33.19 -2.55
N GLY A 294 4.29 31.95 -2.49
CA GLY A 294 5.70 31.58 -2.59
C GLY A 294 6.27 31.76 -3.99
N THR A 295 7.59 31.87 -4.04
CA THR A 295 8.41 31.94 -5.24
C THR A 295 9.14 30.62 -5.48
N TYR A 296 9.90 30.51 -6.58
CA TYR A 296 10.81 29.36 -6.80
C TYR A 296 11.88 29.25 -5.73
N GLU A 297 12.35 30.38 -5.17
CA GLU A 297 13.28 30.38 -4.05
C GLU A 297 12.63 29.80 -2.77
N ASP A 298 11.37 30.18 -2.49
CA ASP A 298 10.63 29.62 -1.36
C ASP A 298 10.41 28.12 -1.52
N ARG A 299 10.11 27.67 -2.75
CA ARG A 299 10.03 26.24 -3.08
C ARG A 299 11.35 25.52 -2.79
N ALA A 300 12.47 26.06 -3.27
CA ALA A 300 13.79 25.47 -3.06
C ALA A 300 14.12 25.34 -1.56
N ARG A 301 13.80 26.37 -0.78
CA ARG A 301 13.98 26.37 0.68
C ARG A 301 13.07 25.36 1.38
N ALA A 302 11.80 25.30 1.00
CA ALA A 302 10.86 24.33 1.54
C ALA A 302 11.33 22.88 1.28
N PHE A 303 11.73 22.57 0.05
CA PHE A 303 12.19 21.22 -0.31
C PHE A 303 13.50 20.84 0.39
N ALA A 304 14.45 21.78 0.52
CA ALA A 304 15.70 21.54 1.22
C ALA A 304 15.54 21.23 2.72
N GLY A 305 14.48 21.76 3.35
CA GLY A 305 14.12 21.45 4.75
C GLY A 305 13.15 20.26 4.90
N THR A 306 12.69 19.67 3.80
CA THR A 306 11.70 18.58 3.83
C THR A 306 12.34 17.23 4.13
N ILE A 307 11.64 16.42 4.92
CA ILE A 307 12.03 15.03 5.22
C ILE A 307 10.87 14.11 4.89
N CYS A 308 11.16 12.98 4.23
CA CYS A 308 10.21 11.93 3.93
C CYS A 308 10.56 10.65 4.70
N LEU A 309 9.59 10.08 5.41
CA LEU A 309 9.61 8.67 5.83
C LEU A 309 8.90 7.84 4.75
N SER A 310 9.65 7.11 3.96
CA SER A 310 9.15 6.11 3.02
C SER A 310 8.77 4.87 3.83
N SER A 311 7.48 4.77 4.17
CA SER A 311 6.94 3.69 4.98
C SER A 311 6.42 2.58 4.07
N ASP A 312 7.12 1.46 4.09
CA ASP A 312 6.82 0.29 3.30
C ASP A 312 7.22 -0.96 4.08
N THR A 313 6.46 -2.05 3.97
CA THR A 313 6.74 -3.25 4.77
C THR A 313 8.13 -3.83 4.49
N GLY A 314 8.66 -4.61 5.40
CA GLY A 314 9.94 -5.25 5.24
C GLY A 314 9.94 -6.68 5.79
N HIS A 315 11.06 -7.38 5.65
CA HIS A 315 11.11 -8.80 6.01
C HIS A 315 11.35 -9.01 7.51
N ALA A 316 10.42 -9.69 8.18
CA ALA A 316 10.72 -10.37 9.44
C ALA A 316 11.67 -11.55 9.20
N VAL A 317 12.52 -11.87 10.18
CA VAL A 317 13.36 -13.07 10.09
C VAL A 317 12.48 -14.31 10.04
N HIS A 318 12.63 -15.07 8.97
CA HIS A 318 11.83 -16.26 8.76
C HIS A 318 12.35 -17.44 9.60
N PRO A 319 11.52 -18.07 10.45
CA PRO A 319 11.99 -19.09 11.39
C PRO A 319 12.58 -20.34 10.73
N ASN A 320 12.15 -20.66 9.50
CA ASN A 320 12.61 -21.84 8.76
C ASN A 320 13.71 -21.53 7.72
N TYR A 321 14.06 -20.24 7.51
CA TYR A 321 15.04 -19.80 6.49
C TYR A 321 15.93 -18.68 7.06
N GLY A 322 16.41 -18.85 8.31
CA GLY A 322 17.26 -17.87 8.99
C GLY A 322 18.53 -17.52 8.22
N GLU A 323 19.07 -18.44 7.43
CA GLU A 323 20.26 -18.26 6.60
C GLU A 323 20.05 -17.27 5.43
N ARG A 324 18.81 -16.93 5.09
CA ARG A 324 18.49 -15.91 4.07
C ARG A 324 18.61 -14.49 4.58
N HIS A 325 18.71 -14.31 5.89
CA HIS A 325 18.77 -13.00 6.54
C HIS A 325 20.22 -12.64 6.93
N ASP A 326 20.45 -11.34 7.19
CA ASP A 326 21.72 -10.88 7.75
C ASP A 326 21.92 -11.52 9.13
N PRO A 327 23.15 -12.00 9.47
CA PRO A 327 23.37 -12.76 10.71
C PRO A 327 23.25 -11.92 12.00
N THR A 328 23.20 -10.58 11.92
CA THR A 328 23.15 -9.67 13.06
C THR A 328 21.88 -8.84 13.14
N HIS A 329 21.20 -8.60 12.02
CA HIS A 329 20.00 -7.77 11.94
C HIS A 329 18.77 -8.65 11.76
N HIS A 330 18.06 -8.91 12.84
CA HIS A 330 16.96 -9.88 12.90
C HIS A 330 15.63 -9.21 13.30
N PRO A 331 14.96 -8.47 12.41
CA PRO A 331 13.65 -7.91 12.71
C PRO A 331 12.63 -8.99 13.04
N ARG A 332 11.82 -8.76 14.07
CA ARG A 332 10.82 -9.71 14.59
C ARG A 332 9.46 -9.06 14.64
N ALA A 333 8.43 -9.88 14.54
CA ALA A 333 7.06 -9.47 14.81
C ALA A 333 6.92 -8.93 16.26
N ASN A 334 6.12 -7.89 16.44
CA ASN A 334 5.93 -7.17 17.70
C ASN A 334 7.23 -6.54 18.27
N GLY A 335 8.21 -6.31 17.41
CA GLY A 335 9.45 -5.62 17.76
C GLY A 335 9.45 -4.12 17.43
N GLY A 336 8.36 -3.60 16.94
CA GLY A 336 8.22 -2.23 16.47
C GLY A 336 8.71 -2.03 15.04
N PRO A 337 8.52 -0.81 14.49
CA PRO A 337 8.88 -0.51 13.12
C PRO A 337 10.38 -0.71 12.85
N ILE A 338 10.70 -1.02 11.61
CA ILE A 338 12.06 -1.27 11.15
C ILE A 338 12.59 -0.06 10.39
N LEU A 339 13.87 0.27 10.60
CA LEU A 339 14.67 1.15 9.76
C LEU A 339 15.36 0.29 8.70
N LYS A 340 15.17 0.58 7.42
CA LYS A 340 15.76 -0.15 6.31
C LYS A 340 17.04 0.56 5.85
N VAL A 341 18.16 -0.17 5.74
CA VAL A 341 19.47 0.38 5.32
C VAL A 341 20.06 -0.46 4.20
N ASN A 342 20.54 0.20 3.15
CA ASN A 342 21.25 -0.46 2.05
C ASN A 342 22.30 0.47 1.41
N VAL A 343 23.56 0.03 1.36
CA VAL A 343 24.67 0.83 0.83
C VAL A 343 24.58 1.12 -0.68
N ASN A 344 23.82 0.32 -1.42
CA ASN A 344 23.60 0.51 -2.86
C ASN A 344 22.40 1.43 -3.16
N GLN A 345 21.91 2.15 -2.14
CA GLN A 345 20.77 3.07 -2.27
C GLN A 345 19.49 2.39 -2.79
N ARG A 346 19.32 1.09 -2.46
CA ARG A 346 18.03 0.42 -2.63
C ARG A 346 17.02 0.88 -1.59
N TYR A 347 17.53 1.44 -0.50
CA TYR A 347 16.85 2.25 0.51
C TYR A 347 17.61 3.56 0.67
N ALA A 348 16.91 4.68 0.77
CA ALA A 348 17.51 6.01 0.78
C ALA A 348 18.10 6.42 2.14
N THR A 349 17.92 5.60 3.16
CA THR A 349 18.32 5.90 4.55
C THR A 349 19.81 6.15 4.69
N ASP A 350 20.16 7.27 5.32
CA ASP A 350 21.50 7.61 5.77
C ASP A 350 21.59 7.76 7.30
N GLY A 351 22.77 8.17 7.81
CA GLY A 351 23.00 8.35 9.24
C GLY A 351 22.16 9.45 9.88
N SER A 352 21.88 10.53 9.16
CA SER A 352 21.05 11.64 9.64
C SER A 352 19.56 11.23 9.65
N GLY A 353 19.10 10.53 8.63
CA GLY A 353 17.76 9.97 8.56
C GLY A 353 17.50 8.96 9.67
N ARG A 354 18.51 8.12 10.01
CA ARG A 354 18.44 7.24 11.18
C ARG A 354 18.16 8.03 12.46
N ALA A 355 18.84 9.16 12.67
CA ALA A 355 18.66 9.97 13.88
C ALA A 355 17.24 10.56 13.94
N VAL A 356 16.68 11.00 12.83
CA VAL A 356 15.30 11.49 12.74
C VAL A 356 14.30 10.41 13.13
N PHE A 357 14.43 9.21 12.56
CA PHE A 357 13.53 8.09 12.85
C PHE A 357 13.66 7.61 14.31
N ALA A 358 14.89 7.47 14.82
CA ALA A 358 15.13 7.08 16.21
C ALA A 358 14.47 8.07 17.18
N SER A 359 14.63 9.37 16.95
CA SER A 359 14.01 10.43 17.76
C SER A 359 12.47 10.35 17.72
N ALA A 360 11.86 10.07 16.57
CA ALA A 360 10.42 9.88 16.47
C ALA A 360 9.94 8.67 17.30
N CYS A 361 10.64 7.54 17.22
CA CYS A 361 10.32 6.34 18.01
C CYS A 361 10.49 6.59 19.52
N GLU A 362 11.55 7.31 19.94
CA GLU A 362 11.78 7.67 21.33
C GLU A 362 10.64 8.55 21.88
N ARG A 363 10.22 9.58 21.13
CA ARG A 363 9.09 10.44 21.54
C ARG A 363 7.78 9.67 21.59
N ALA A 364 7.57 8.74 20.68
CA ALA A 364 6.41 7.85 20.66
C ALA A 364 6.45 6.78 21.77
N GLY A 365 7.60 6.57 22.44
CA GLY A 365 7.76 5.51 23.42
C GLY A 365 7.66 4.10 22.84
N VAL A 366 7.99 3.93 21.54
CA VAL A 366 7.93 2.63 20.87
C VAL A 366 9.34 2.08 20.57
N PRO A 367 9.54 0.76 20.68
CA PRO A 367 10.78 0.13 20.24
C PRO A 367 10.87 0.19 18.70
N TRP A 368 12.09 0.06 18.19
CA TRP A 368 12.33 -0.04 16.75
C TRP A 368 13.50 -0.97 16.47
N GLN A 369 13.59 -1.44 15.23
CA GLN A 369 14.57 -2.42 14.80
C GLN A 369 15.29 -1.93 13.54
N THR A 370 16.37 -2.59 13.13
CA THR A 370 17.07 -2.28 11.88
C THR A 370 17.04 -3.51 10.95
N PHE A 371 16.75 -3.27 9.69
CA PHE A 371 16.86 -4.25 8.61
C PHE A 371 18.03 -3.92 7.70
N VAL A 372 18.86 -4.93 7.45
CA VAL A 372 19.92 -4.94 6.42
C VAL A 372 19.78 -6.25 5.64
N SER A 373 19.86 -6.17 4.32
CA SER A 373 19.81 -7.36 3.48
C SER A 373 21.05 -8.25 3.68
N ASN A 374 20.87 -9.56 3.66
CA ASN A 374 22.00 -10.50 3.54
C ASN A 374 22.75 -10.21 2.23
N ASN A 375 24.09 -10.09 2.30
CA ASN A 375 24.94 -9.72 1.16
C ASN A 375 24.84 -10.70 -0.03
N SER A 376 24.41 -11.95 0.21
CA SER A 376 24.22 -12.97 -0.82
C SER A 376 22.80 -12.98 -1.41
N MET A 377 21.90 -12.12 -0.93
CA MET A 377 20.52 -12.01 -1.41
C MET A 377 20.30 -10.69 -2.15
N PRO A 378 19.47 -10.69 -3.20
CA PRO A 378 19.07 -9.44 -3.82
C PRO A 378 18.26 -8.60 -2.84
N CYS A 379 18.49 -7.28 -2.86
CA CYS A 379 17.67 -6.34 -2.11
C CYS A 379 16.55 -5.81 -2.99
N GLY A 380 15.31 -5.77 -2.47
CA GLY A 380 14.22 -5.02 -3.06
C GLY A 380 14.49 -3.51 -3.08
N THR A 381 13.56 -2.74 -3.56
CA THR A 381 13.57 -1.28 -3.48
C THR A 381 12.18 -0.81 -3.04
N THR A 382 12.02 0.48 -2.85
CA THR A 382 10.81 1.14 -2.37
C THR A 382 10.61 2.45 -3.13
N ILE A 383 9.56 3.18 -2.83
CA ILE A 383 9.38 4.55 -3.32
C ILE A 383 10.44 5.53 -2.78
N GLY A 384 11.17 5.17 -1.70
CA GLY A 384 12.11 6.05 -1.01
C GLY A 384 13.23 6.60 -1.90
N PRO A 385 14.06 5.75 -2.54
CA PRO A 385 15.12 6.20 -3.44
C PRO A 385 14.60 7.03 -4.62
N ILE A 386 13.40 6.72 -5.12
CA ILE A 386 12.74 7.45 -6.21
C ILE A 386 12.38 8.86 -5.74
N THR A 387 11.70 8.97 -4.59
CA THR A 387 11.33 10.27 -3.99
C THR A 387 12.56 11.13 -3.70
N ALA A 388 13.61 10.53 -3.12
CA ALA A 388 14.87 11.22 -2.84
C ALA A 388 15.52 11.78 -4.11
N ALA A 389 15.68 10.95 -5.13
CA ALA A 389 16.34 11.34 -6.38
C ALA A 389 15.53 12.35 -7.20
N ARG A 390 14.19 12.16 -7.27
CA ARG A 390 13.32 12.99 -8.09
C ARG A 390 13.12 14.39 -7.54
N HIS A 391 12.98 14.51 -6.21
CA HIS A 391 12.62 15.77 -5.57
C HIS A 391 13.78 16.43 -4.79
N GLY A 392 14.91 15.75 -4.63
CA GLY A 392 16.02 16.22 -3.80
C GLY A 392 15.66 16.33 -2.31
N ILE A 393 14.77 15.46 -1.83
CA ILE A 393 14.26 15.43 -0.46
C ILE A 393 14.99 14.35 0.34
N GLN A 394 15.44 14.69 1.55
CA GLN A 394 15.99 13.70 2.47
C GLN A 394 14.93 12.62 2.75
N THR A 395 15.25 11.38 2.46
CA THR A 395 14.32 10.26 2.62
C THR A 395 14.88 9.15 3.47
N VAL A 396 14.02 8.56 4.29
CA VAL A 396 14.34 7.49 5.24
C VAL A 396 13.38 6.34 5.00
N ASP A 397 13.89 5.17 4.69
CA ASP A 397 13.05 3.97 4.48
C ASP A 397 12.81 3.24 5.80
N ILE A 398 11.54 3.06 6.10
CA ILE A 398 11.05 2.41 7.31
C ILE A 398 9.95 1.40 6.96
N GLY A 399 9.38 0.73 7.95
CA GLY A 399 8.18 -0.08 7.75
C GLY A 399 7.89 -1.04 8.91
N VAL A 400 7.00 -2.00 8.68
CA VAL A 400 6.70 -3.10 9.60
C VAL A 400 7.31 -4.40 9.07
N ALA A 401 7.84 -5.21 9.99
CA ALA A 401 8.39 -6.52 9.66
C ALA A 401 7.26 -7.54 9.45
N ILE A 402 7.15 -8.08 8.22
CA ILE A 402 6.13 -9.07 7.86
C ILE A 402 6.76 -10.38 7.37
N LEU A 403 6.00 -11.45 7.43
CA LEU A 403 6.29 -12.71 6.75
C LEU A 403 5.36 -12.89 5.56
N SER A 404 5.78 -13.69 4.60
CA SER A 404 5.01 -14.01 3.40
C SER A 404 4.61 -12.78 2.56
N MET A 405 5.47 -11.77 2.51
CA MET A 405 5.31 -10.61 1.64
C MET A 405 4.97 -11.06 0.20
N HIS A 406 4.02 -10.35 -0.45
CA HIS A 406 3.48 -10.66 -1.78
C HIS A 406 2.66 -11.98 -1.87
N SER A 407 2.35 -12.60 -0.74
CA SER A 407 1.37 -13.68 -0.66
C SER A 407 -0.05 -13.13 -0.78
N ALA A 408 -0.99 -13.96 -1.22
CA ALA A 408 -2.42 -13.66 -1.10
C ALA A 408 -2.86 -13.45 0.36
N ARG A 409 -2.04 -13.86 1.34
CA ARG A 409 -2.26 -13.69 2.77
C ARG A 409 -0.92 -13.56 3.50
N GLU A 410 -0.62 -12.39 4.00
CA GLU A 410 0.62 -12.01 4.68
C GLU A 410 0.43 -12.07 6.20
N LEU A 411 1.53 -11.88 6.97
CA LEU A 411 1.54 -12.04 8.42
C LEU A 411 2.42 -10.99 9.08
N CYS A 412 1.87 -10.25 10.05
CA CYS A 412 2.63 -9.33 10.91
C CYS A 412 2.37 -9.57 12.41
N GLY A 413 3.10 -8.88 13.26
CA GLY A 413 2.80 -8.80 14.70
C GLY A 413 1.56 -7.94 14.95
N ALA A 414 0.72 -8.36 15.90
CA ALA A 414 -0.55 -7.69 16.19
C ALA A 414 -0.38 -6.29 16.83
N ASP A 415 0.78 -6.01 17.42
CA ASP A 415 1.08 -4.73 18.06
C ASP A 415 1.88 -3.78 17.14
N ASP A 416 2.48 -4.30 16.05
CA ASP A 416 3.33 -3.52 15.13
C ASP A 416 2.58 -2.41 14.38
N PRO A 417 1.31 -2.58 13.93
CA PRO A 417 0.56 -1.49 13.29
C PRO A 417 0.38 -0.27 14.18
N PHE A 418 0.04 -0.48 15.45
CA PHE A 418 -0.09 0.58 16.43
C PHE A 418 1.25 1.30 16.70
N MET A 419 2.34 0.52 16.84
CA MET A 419 3.67 1.09 17.06
C MET A 419 4.14 1.93 15.87
N LEU A 420 3.88 1.49 14.63
CA LEU A 420 4.17 2.29 13.44
C LEU A 420 3.36 3.59 13.45
N ALA A 421 2.05 3.52 13.67
CA ALA A 421 1.20 4.72 13.66
C ALA A 421 1.67 5.76 14.68
N ASN A 422 2.03 5.36 15.90
CA ASN A 422 2.56 6.28 16.92
C ASN A 422 3.91 6.90 16.52
N ALA A 423 4.81 6.12 15.92
CA ALA A 423 6.07 6.65 15.41
C ALA A 423 5.83 7.68 14.29
N LEU A 424 4.85 7.45 13.41
CA LEU A 424 4.45 8.40 12.36
C LEU A 424 3.80 9.66 12.93
N VAL A 425 2.94 9.55 13.97
CA VAL A 425 2.39 10.72 14.68
C VAL A 425 3.54 11.57 15.23
N ALA A 426 4.45 10.97 16.00
CA ALA A 426 5.58 11.69 16.58
C ALA A 426 6.50 12.31 15.52
N PHE A 427 6.67 11.67 14.36
CA PHE A 427 7.39 12.27 13.23
C PHE A 427 6.67 13.46 12.64
N LEU A 428 5.35 13.38 12.47
CA LEU A 428 4.53 14.45 11.92
C LEU A 428 4.25 15.59 12.91
N GLU A 429 4.48 15.41 14.19
CA GLU A 429 4.44 16.48 15.21
C GLU A 429 5.71 17.32 15.26
N GLY A 430 6.88 16.74 14.90
CA GLY A 430 8.15 17.48 14.82
C GLY A 430 9.31 16.85 15.56
#